data_07a38bd36ce8f46a193971cfbb4b4d60
#
_entry.id   07a38bd36ce8f46a193971cfbb4b4d60
#
_cell.length_a   1.000
_cell.length_b   1.000
_cell.length_c   1.000
_cell.angle_alpha   90.00
_cell.angle_beta   90.00
_cell.angle_gamma   90.00
#
_symmetry.space_group_name_H-M   'P 1'
#
loop_
_entity.id
_entity.type
_entity.pdbx_description
1 polymer ?
#
loop_
_entity_poly.entity_id
_entity_poly.type
_entity_poly.pdbx_seq_one_letter_code
_entity_poly.pdbx_strand_id
1 'polypeptide(L)'
;MSLSATHITERSAMRKIIWRLMPLFTVGYFLASLDRVNVGFAALQMNGDIGLSAAAYGLGAGLFFFSYCLFAVPCNIMMTKLGATRWLSAVMIAWGILAAGMSLAQGPVSFYILRFLLGVAEAGFFPGVIYYFTLCFPKNYRGRMVAILMMALPVSSVLGSPLSAALMNFDGFFNLRGWHWLFIIEGVPAAMLGILVRVVLPSRPAEARWLSQEEKDWLRKAMAQEQCESPVVRRGGGILSVLFNPGVLLLTLIYLGATAVTNGLALWQPQIIKTYNLTLMQTGLLNAVPFALASLAMFLWGKHSDKTGERRLHTALPLLLGATGLAASMYVSSLWPMLFVLCLTITSASMIKGPFWAMATEIIPAESSAVVIGQINALNNLGVFVGTWLIGLIRNSTGSFTYALAPLLLVTACGCLTALLIGRRRPPVQSGKSA
;
A
#
# COMPACT_ATOMS: atom_id res chain seq x y z
N MET A 1 38.35 -9.00 20.84
CA MET A 1 37.64 -9.88 19.90
C MET A 1 38.16 -9.62 18.50
N SER A 2 38.60 -10.66 17.78
CA SER A 2 39.11 -10.47 16.41
C SER A 2 37.97 -10.02 15.47
N LEU A 3 38.23 -9.21 14.47
CA LEU A 3 37.27 -8.74 13.45
C LEU A 3 36.46 -9.91 12.86
N SER A 4 37.08 -11.09 12.70
CA SER A 4 36.40 -12.29 12.19
C SER A 4 35.33 -12.85 13.13
N ALA A 5 35.56 -12.83 14.46
CA ALA A 5 34.57 -13.32 15.44
C ALA A 5 33.35 -12.39 15.50
N THR A 6 33.55 -11.08 15.41
CA THR A 6 32.45 -10.10 15.37
C THR A 6 31.56 -10.30 14.14
N HIS A 7 32.13 -10.54 12.95
CA HIS A 7 31.36 -10.82 11.74
C HIS A 7 30.58 -12.16 11.80
N ILE A 8 31.11 -13.17 12.47
CA ILE A 8 30.40 -14.44 12.65
C ILE A 8 29.17 -14.24 13.55
N THR A 9 29.34 -13.53 14.67
CA THR A 9 28.24 -13.21 15.60
C THR A 9 27.16 -12.36 14.93
N GLU A 10 27.55 -11.34 14.14
CA GLU A 10 26.64 -10.52 13.35
C GLU A 10 25.79 -11.37 12.39
N ARG A 11 26.43 -12.19 11.56
CA ARG A 11 25.71 -13.05 10.59
C ARG A 11 24.77 -14.02 11.28
N SER A 12 25.19 -14.62 12.41
CA SER A 12 24.35 -15.54 13.18
C SER A 12 23.13 -14.82 13.75
N ALA A 13 23.33 -13.69 14.43
CA ALA A 13 22.24 -12.87 14.99
C ALA A 13 21.24 -12.43 13.92
N MET A 14 21.74 -11.84 12.82
CA MET A 14 20.90 -11.35 11.74
C MET A 14 20.13 -12.48 11.06
N ARG A 15 20.75 -13.62 10.80
CA ARG A 15 20.05 -14.79 10.23
C ARG A 15 18.91 -15.23 11.12
N LYS A 16 19.11 -15.36 12.43
CA LYS A 16 18.06 -15.76 13.38
C LYS A 16 16.92 -14.75 13.44
N ILE A 17 17.23 -13.44 13.44
CA ILE A 17 16.24 -12.36 13.45
C ILE A 17 15.43 -12.38 12.16
N ILE A 18 16.09 -12.39 11.00
CA ILE A 18 15.43 -12.38 9.68
C ILE A 18 14.49 -13.56 9.54
N TRP A 19 14.94 -14.80 9.81
CA TRP A 19 14.11 -15.98 9.61
C TRP A 19 12.92 -16.08 10.56
N ARG A 20 12.94 -15.37 11.70
CA ARG A 20 11.80 -15.35 12.64
C ARG A 20 10.84 -14.19 12.39
N LEU A 21 11.37 -13.01 12.04
CA LEU A 21 10.55 -11.80 11.90
C LEU A 21 9.96 -11.66 10.48
N MET A 22 10.80 -11.85 9.46
CA MET A 22 10.39 -11.55 8.09
C MET A 22 9.22 -12.40 7.58
N PRO A 23 9.15 -13.73 7.81
CA PRO A 23 7.99 -14.51 7.38
C PRO A 23 6.69 -14.01 8.01
N LEU A 24 6.69 -13.71 9.32
CA LEU A 24 5.49 -13.23 10.02
C LEU A 24 5.00 -11.90 9.47
N PHE A 25 5.90 -10.94 9.28
CA PHE A 25 5.52 -9.63 8.78
C PHE A 25 5.20 -9.62 7.29
N THR A 26 5.92 -10.43 6.49
CA THR A 26 5.64 -10.54 5.04
C THR A 26 4.28 -11.20 4.81
N VAL A 27 3.95 -12.28 5.53
CA VAL A 27 2.62 -12.89 5.47
C VAL A 27 1.56 -11.92 5.99
N GLY A 28 1.81 -11.21 7.10
CA GLY A 28 0.90 -10.18 7.61
C GLY A 28 0.63 -9.07 6.60
N TYR A 29 1.67 -8.59 5.91
CA TYR A 29 1.51 -7.54 4.91
C TYR A 29 0.86 -8.05 3.61
N PHE A 30 1.09 -9.32 3.27
CA PHE A 30 0.38 -10.01 2.20
C PHE A 30 -1.12 -10.08 2.50
N LEU A 31 -1.53 -10.52 3.70
CA LEU A 31 -2.94 -10.58 4.12
C LEU A 31 -3.58 -9.19 4.14
N ALA A 32 -2.92 -8.17 4.71
CA ALA A 32 -3.40 -6.80 4.67
C ALA A 32 -3.62 -6.26 3.26
N SER A 33 -2.77 -6.69 2.32
CA SER A 33 -2.90 -6.30 0.93
C SER A 33 -4.03 -7.04 0.21
N LEU A 34 -4.29 -8.30 0.59
CA LEU A 34 -5.45 -9.06 0.12
C LEU A 34 -6.76 -8.39 0.53
N ASP A 35 -6.91 -8.00 1.80
CA ASP A 35 -8.12 -7.36 2.34
C ASP A 35 -8.49 -6.05 1.61
N ARG A 36 -7.52 -5.41 0.98
CA ARG A 36 -7.77 -4.20 0.15
C ARG A 36 -8.34 -4.53 -1.23
N VAL A 37 -8.00 -5.68 -1.79
CA VAL A 37 -8.38 -6.09 -3.14
C VAL A 37 -9.63 -6.97 -3.15
N ASN A 38 -9.80 -7.81 -2.12
CA ASN A 38 -10.86 -8.81 -2.02
C ASN A 38 -12.27 -8.24 -2.12
N VAL A 39 -12.50 -7.03 -1.58
CA VAL A 39 -13.79 -6.37 -1.65
C VAL A 39 -14.23 -6.09 -3.09
N GLY A 40 -13.28 -5.91 -4.02
CA GLY A 40 -13.57 -5.78 -5.45
C GLY A 40 -14.17 -7.06 -6.05
N PHE A 41 -13.71 -8.23 -5.59
CA PHE A 41 -14.27 -9.53 -5.95
C PHE A 41 -15.58 -9.81 -5.23
N ALA A 42 -15.62 -9.57 -3.92
CA ALA A 42 -16.84 -9.72 -3.12
C ALA A 42 -18.02 -8.95 -3.74
N ALA A 43 -17.76 -7.75 -4.27
CA ALA A 43 -18.75 -6.88 -4.91
C ALA A 43 -19.51 -7.56 -6.07
N LEU A 44 -18.94 -8.58 -6.71
CA LEU A 44 -19.57 -9.31 -7.81
C LEU A 44 -20.83 -10.07 -7.37
N GLN A 45 -20.93 -10.45 -6.09
CA GLN A 45 -22.11 -11.10 -5.50
C GLN A 45 -22.71 -10.21 -4.40
N MET A 46 -21.88 -9.72 -3.48
CA MET A 46 -22.29 -8.97 -2.30
C MET A 46 -23.18 -7.76 -2.63
N ASN A 47 -22.86 -7.00 -3.70
CA ASN A 47 -23.65 -5.81 -4.05
C ASN A 47 -25.12 -6.14 -4.32
N GLY A 48 -25.40 -7.26 -5.00
CA GLY A 48 -26.74 -7.74 -5.22
C GLY A 48 -27.42 -8.25 -3.95
N ASP A 49 -26.69 -9.03 -3.15
CA ASP A 49 -27.22 -9.70 -1.96
C ASP A 49 -27.61 -8.71 -0.84
N ILE A 50 -26.85 -7.64 -0.64
CA ILE A 50 -27.09 -6.63 0.43
C ILE A 50 -27.61 -5.29 -0.11
N GLY A 51 -28.00 -5.23 -1.39
CA GLY A 51 -28.65 -4.06 -1.98
C GLY A 51 -27.74 -2.83 -2.11
N LEU A 52 -26.44 -3.03 -2.41
CA LEU A 52 -25.51 -1.91 -2.65
C LEU A 52 -25.62 -1.38 -4.06
N SER A 53 -25.99 -0.12 -4.20
CA SER A 53 -25.80 0.60 -5.45
C SER A 53 -24.33 0.83 -5.75
N ALA A 54 -23.96 1.16 -6.99
CA ALA A 54 -22.59 1.48 -7.34
C ALA A 54 -22.05 2.67 -6.53
N ALA A 55 -22.87 3.67 -6.26
CA ALA A 55 -22.53 4.81 -5.42
C ALA A 55 -22.27 4.40 -3.97
N ALA A 56 -23.13 3.54 -3.40
CA ALA A 56 -22.97 3.02 -2.04
C ALA A 56 -21.72 2.15 -1.91
N TYR A 57 -21.46 1.29 -2.88
CA TYR A 57 -20.23 0.51 -2.92
C TYR A 57 -18.99 1.40 -2.99
N GLY A 58 -18.96 2.39 -3.89
CA GLY A 58 -17.84 3.31 -4.06
C GLY A 58 -17.54 4.12 -2.79
N LEU A 59 -18.60 4.59 -2.11
CA LEU A 59 -18.47 5.28 -0.82
C LEU A 59 -17.89 4.35 0.25
N GLY A 60 -18.47 3.17 0.45
CA GLY A 60 -18.05 2.22 1.48
C GLY A 60 -16.65 1.69 1.24
N ALA A 61 -16.31 1.33 0.00
CA ALA A 61 -14.95 0.90 -0.35
C ALA A 61 -13.92 2.02 -0.11
N GLY A 62 -14.30 3.27 -0.39
CA GLY A 62 -13.49 4.45 -0.15
C GLY A 62 -13.33 4.79 1.33
N LEU A 63 -14.34 4.58 2.18
CA LEU A 63 -14.31 4.87 3.62
C LEU A 63 -13.14 4.19 4.35
N PHE A 64 -12.66 3.08 3.85
CA PHE A 64 -11.43 2.45 4.31
C PHE A 64 -10.21 3.38 4.21
N PHE A 65 -10.01 4.03 3.06
CA PHE A 65 -8.88 4.94 2.85
C PHE A 65 -9.04 6.23 3.65
N PHE A 66 -10.26 6.71 3.80
CA PHE A 66 -10.56 7.88 4.63
C PHE A 66 -10.22 7.62 6.10
N SER A 67 -10.70 6.54 6.68
CA SER A 67 -10.42 6.19 8.07
C SER A 67 -8.95 5.84 8.30
N TYR A 68 -8.33 5.14 7.36
CA TYR A 68 -6.88 4.87 7.38
C TYR A 68 -6.07 6.17 7.46
N CYS A 69 -6.41 7.19 6.64
CA CYS A 69 -5.78 8.50 6.68
C CYS A 69 -5.96 9.19 8.04
N LEU A 70 -7.18 9.22 8.55
CA LEU A 70 -7.54 9.92 9.78
C LEU A 70 -6.85 9.32 11.02
N PHE A 71 -6.73 7.98 11.06
CA PHE A 71 -6.22 7.27 12.23
C PHE A 71 -4.73 6.90 12.14
N ALA A 72 -4.03 7.15 11.03
CA ALA A 72 -2.61 6.84 10.91
C ALA A 72 -1.76 7.51 12.00
N VAL A 73 -1.98 8.78 12.30
CA VAL A 73 -1.24 9.52 13.33
C VAL A 73 -1.62 9.07 14.75
N PRO A 74 -2.91 9.00 15.14
CA PRO A 74 -3.32 8.43 16.42
C PRO A 74 -2.77 7.03 16.68
N CYS A 75 -2.81 6.15 15.69
CA CYS A 75 -2.27 4.79 15.79
C CYS A 75 -0.76 4.78 16.08
N ASN A 76 0.01 5.65 15.43
CA ASN A 76 1.45 5.77 15.70
C ASN A 76 1.74 6.24 17.12
N ILE A 77 0.94 7.17 17.65
CA ILE A 77 1.07 7.64 19.04
C ILE A 77 0.73 6.50 20.03
N MET A 78 -0.33 5.74 19.77
CA MET A 78 -0.71 4.61 20.61
C MET A 78 0.36 3.51 20.62
N MET A 79 0.97 3.23 19.47
CA MET A 79 2.06 2.27 19.33
C MET A 79 3.26 2.61 20.24
N THR A 80 3.66 3.88 20.30
CA THR A 80 4.79 4.29 21.17
C THR A 80 4.49 4.11 22.66
N LYS A 81 3.21 4.21 23.06
CA LYS A 81 2.76 4.03 24.45
C LYS A 81 2.62 2.55 24.83
N LEU A 82 2.04 1.71 23.95
CA LEU A 82 1.75 0.30 24.24
C LEU A 82 2.94 -0.62 23.95
N GLY A 83 3.92 -0.15 23.18
CA GLY A 83 5.03 -0.94 22.66
C GLY A 83 4.67 -1.72 21.39
N ALA A 84 5.67 -1.90 20.52
CA ALA A 84 5.47 -2.37 19.15
C ALA A 84 4.80 -3.75 19.06
N THR A 85 5.23 -4.74 19.85
CA THR A 85 4.69 -6.11 19.77
C THR A 85 3.24 -6.22 20.22
N ARG A 86 2.90 -5.55 21.33
CA ARG A 86 1.51 -5.53 21.84
C ARG A 86 0.60 -4.81 20.85
N TRP A 87 1.07 -3.70 20.30
CA TRP A 87 0.36 -2.92 19.31
C TRP A 87 0.11 -3.71 18.03
N LEU A 88 1.16 -4.29 17.41
CA LEU A 88 1.05 -5.07 16.18
C LEU A 88 0.12 -6.26 16.34
N SER A 89 0.24 -7.00 17.46
CA SER A 89 -0.69 -8.09 17.76
C SER A 89 -2.13 -7.62 17.85
N ALA A 90 -2.41 -6.56 18.63
CA ALA A 90 -3.77 -6.03 18.81
C ALA A 90 -4.38 -5.56 17.48
N VAL A 91 -3.61 -4.83 16.68
CA VAL A 91 -4.00 -4.34 15.35
C VAL A 91 -4.33 -5.50 14.40
N MET A 92 -3.47 -6.53 14.35
CA MET A 92 -3.68 -7.69 13.48
C MET A 92 -4.89 -8.52 13.90
N ILE A 93 -5.12 -8.71 15.20
CA ILE A 93 -6.31 -9.40 15.70
C ILE A 93 -7.57 -8.58 15.39
N ALA A 94 -7.57 -7.28 15.68
CA ALA A 94 -8.71 -6.41 15.42
C ALA A 94 -9.07 -6.36 13.93
N TRP A 95 -8.09 -6.12 13.06
CA TRP A 95 -8.29 -6.12 11.63
C TRP A 95 -8.76 -7.49 11.10
N GLY A 96 -8.16 -8.60 11.53
CA GLY A 96 -8.57 -9.93 11.09
C GLY A 96 -10.01 -10.27 11.50
N ILE A 97 -10.44 -9.88 12.72
CA ILE A 97 -11.83 -10.03 13.17
C ILE A 97 -12.77 -9.15 12.33
N LEU A 98 -12.40 -7.91 12.05
CA LEU A 98 -13.21 -7.00 11.25
C LEU A 98 -13.29 -7.44 9.78
N ALA A 99 -12.19 -7.94 9.21
CA ALA A 99 -12.17 -8.51 7.86
C ALA A 99 -13.08 -9.72 7.74
N ALA A 100 -12.99 -10.68 8.68
CA ALA A 100 -13.93 -11.79 8.75
C ALA A 100 -15.36 -11.31 9.03
N GLY A 101 -15.53 -10.28 9.88
CA GLY A 101 -16.80 -9.65 10.19
C GLY A 101 -17.49 -8.96 9.01
N MET A 102 -16.76 -8.65 7.92
CA MET A 102 -17.37 -8.18 6.67
C MET A 102 -18.39 -9.18 6.12
N SER A 103 -18.23 -10.48 6.41
CA SER A 103 -19.22 -11.51 6.06
C SER A 103 -20.58 -11.32 6.74
N LEU A 104 -20.68 -10.49 7.77
CA LEU A 104 -21.92 -10.18 8.48
C LEU A 104 -22.61 -8.91 7.95
N ALA A 105 -22.13 -8.32 6.87
CA ALA A 105 -22.74 -7.15 6.28
C ALA A 105 -24.12 -7.49 5.71
N GLN A 106 -25.15 -6.72 6.14
CA GLN A 106 -26.56 -6.94 5.76
C GLN A 106 -27.15 -5.80 4.93
N GLY A 107 -26.38 -4.73 4.71
CA GLY A 107 -26.84 -3.57 3.97
C GLY A 107 -25.78 -2.47 3.93
N PRO A 108 -26.09 -1.32 3.29
CA PRO A 108 -25.13 -0.23 3.12
C PRO A 108 -24.52 0.27 4.42
N VAL A 109 -25.33 0.44 5.47
CA VAL A 109 -24.87 1.02 6.76
C VAL A 109 -23.86 0.08 7.44
N SER A 110 -24.17 -1.21 7.54
CA SER A 110 -23.24 -2.20 8.12
C SER A 110 -21.95 -2.30 7.31
N PHE A 111 -22.03 -2.25 5.98
CA PHE A 111 -20.89 -2.21 5.09
C PHE A 111 -19.99 -0.97 5.37
N TYR A 112 -20.58 0.23 5.50
CA TYR A 112 -19.84 1.46 5.80
C TYR A 112 -19.13 1.39 7.15
N ILE A 113 -19.82 0.94 8.18
CA ILE A 113 -19.26 0.82 9.54
C ILE A 113 -18.08 -0.15 9.53
N LEU A 114 -18.25 -1.33 8.95
CA LEU A 114 -17.19 -2.34 8.88
C LEU A 114 -15.99 -1.86 8.06
N ARG A 115 -16.20 -1.23 6.91
CA ARG A 115 -15.12 -0.66 6.08
C ARG A 115 -14.38 0.47 6.80
N PHE A 116 -15.10 1.32 7.52
CA PHE A 116 -14.48 2.38 8.33
C PHE A 116 -13.64 1.80 9.46
N LEU A 117 -14.18 0.87 10.24
CA LEU A 117 -13.46 0.23 11.35
C LEU A 117 -12.24 -0.57 10.87
N LEU A 118 -12.36 -1.25 9.72
CA LEU A 118 -11.26 -1.99 9.11
C LEU A 118 -10.09 -1.04 8.75
N GLY A 119 -10.38 0.12 8.15
CA GLY A 119 -9.36 1.11 7.86
C GLY A 119 -8.69 1.70 9.11
N VAL A 120 -9.45 1.91 10.20
CA VAL A 120 -8.90 2.29 11.51
C VAL A 120 -7.94 1.22 12.03
N ALA A 121 -8.35 -0.05 11.98
CA ALA A 121 -7.55 -1.16 12.49
C ALA A 121 -6.26 -1.36 11.68
N GLU A 122 -6.30 -1.25 10.35
CA GLU A 122 -5.11 -1.42 9.52
C GLU A 122 -4.13 -0.24 9.56
N ALA A 123 -4.58 0.98 9.91
CA ALA A 123 -3.77 2.20 9.83
C ALA A 123 -2.46 2.12 10.64
N GLY A 124 -2.44 1.32 11.72
CA GLY A 124 -1.28 1.18 12.58
C GLY A 124 -0.34 0.03 12.23
N PHE A 125 -0.67 -0.81 11.25
CA PHE A 125 0.11 -2.02 10.97
C PHE A 125 1.45 -1.71 10.29
N PHE A 126 1.42 -1.12 9.09
CA PHE A 126 2.66 -0.85 8.34
C PHE A 126 3.64 0.05 9.09
N PRO A 127 3.23 1.20 9.65
CA PRO A 127 4.12 2.03 10.47
C PRO A 127 4.64 1.27 11.69
N GLY A 128 3.82 0.39 12.28
CA GLY A 128 4.20 -0.46 13.40
C GLY A 128 5.31 -1.44 13.05
N VAL A 129 5.22 -2.08 11.89
CA VAL A 129 6.28 -2.99 11.39
C VAL A 129 7.57 -2.23 11.13
N ILE A 130 7.50 -1.06 10.48
CA ILE A 130 8.69 -0.22 10.25
C ILE A 130 9.33 0.21 11.56
N TYR A 131 8.53 0.64 12.53
CA TYR A 131 9.05 0.98 13.86
C TYR A 131 9.70 -0.23 14.54
N TYR A 132 9.07 -1.42 14.50
CA TYR A 132 9.66 -2.63 15.03
C TYR A 132 10.99 -3.01 14.35
N PHE A 133 11.09 -2.77 13.04
CA PHE A 133 12.36 -2.94 12.32
C PHE A 133 13.45 -2.01 12.83
N THR A 134 13.11 -0.78 13.24
CA THR A 134 14.10 0.12 13.85
C THR A 134 14.62 -0.37 15.20
N LEU A 135 13.87 -1.22 15.91
CA LEU A 135 14.31 -1.83 17.16
C LEU A 135 15.13 -3.10 16.98
N CYS A 136 14.95 -3.81 15.85
CA CYS A 136 15.51 -5.14 15.64
C CYS A 136 16.65 -5.19 14.62
N PHE A 137 16.71 -4.22 13.69
CA PHE A 137 17.68 -4.21 12.60
C PHE A 137 18.57 -2.97 12.64
N PRO A 138 19.89 -3.12 12.57
CA PRO A 138 20.81 -2.01 12.30
C PRO A 138 20.49 -1.34 10.94
N LYS A 139 20.85 -0.06 10.80
CA LYS A 139 20.56 0.78 9.62
C LYS A 139 20.89 0.11 8.29
N ASN A 140 22.02 -0.59 8.22
CA ASN A 140 22.51 -1.27 7.02
C ASN A 140 21.59 -2.39 6.52
N TYR A 141 20.75 -2.98 7.40
CA TYR A 141 19.83 -4.07 7.08
C TYR A 141 18.41 -3.58 6.80
N ARG A 142 17.99 -2.44 7.38
CA ARG A 142 16.58 -1.95 7.33
C ARG A 142 16.06 -1.81 5.91
N GLY A 143 16.82 -1.17 5.02
CA GLY A 143 16.39 -0.96 3.63
C GLY A 143 16.07 -2.26 2.92
N ARG A 144 16.92 -3.28 3.08
CA ARG A 144 16.68 -4.61 2.50
C ARG A 144 15.46 -5.29 3.10
N MET A 145 15.24 -5.20 4.41
CA MET A 145 14.09 -5.80 5.08
C MET A 145 12.78 -5.13 4.65
N VAL A 146 12.76 -3.82 4.55
CA VAL A 146 11.62 -3.07 4.02
C VAL A 146 11.33 -3.46 2.56
N ALA A 147 12.36 -3.60 1.73
CA ALA A 147 12.19 -4.03 0.35
C ALA A 147 11.56 -5.43 0.25
N ILE A 148 12.00 -6.39 1.07
CA ILE A 148 11.41 -7.74 1.13
C ILE A 148 9.94 -7.65 1.58
N LEU A 149 9.64 -6.87 2.61
CA LEU A 149 8.26 -6.65 3.07
C LEU A 149 7.38 -6.09 1.94
N MET A 150 7.87 -5.09 1.22
CA MET A 150 7.15 -4.44 0.12
C MET A 150 6.85 -5.36 -1.06
N MET A 151 7.63 -6.44 -1.25
CA MET A 151 7.35 -7.45 -2.28
C MET A 151 6.02 -8.19 -2.04
N ALA A 152 5.49 -8.16 -0.82
CA ALA A 152 4.17 -8.74 -0.53
C ALA A 152 3.03 -8.05 -1.31
N LEU A 153 3.14 -6.75 -1.60
CA LEU A 153 2.11 -6.00 -2.34
C LEU A 153 1.85 -6.54 -3.76
N PRO A 154 2.86 -6.59 -4.65
CA PRO A 154 2.63 -7.14 -5.99
C PRO A 154 2.25 -8.62 -5.96
N VAL A 155 2.82 -9.39 -5.04
CA VAL A 155 2.51 -10.81 -4.91
C VAL A 155 1.05 -11.01 -4.48
N SER A 156 0.54 -10.21 -3.53
CA SER A 156 -0.85 -10.28 -3.10
C SER A 156 -1.83 -9.91 -4.21
N SER A 157 -1.52 -8.94 -5.05
CA SER A 157 -2.39 -8.56 -6.17
C SER A 157 -2.45 -9.65 -7.24
N VAL A 158 -1.32 -10.30 -7.52
CA VAL A 158 -1.24 -11.37 -8.53
C VAL A 158 -1.90 -12.66 -8.04
N LEU A 159 -1.59 -13.11 -6.82
CA LEU A 159 -2.13 -14.35 -6.25
C LEU A 159 -3.52 -14.16 -5.66
N GLY A 160 -3.80 -12.97 -5.13
CA GLY A 160 -5.07 -12.66 -4.48
C GLY A 160 -6.25 -12.71 -5.43
N SER A 161 -6.10 -12.23 -6.65
CA SER A 161 -7.19 -12.21 -7.63
C SER A 161 -7.72 -13.63 -7.97
N PRO A 162 -6.89 -14.59 -8.37
CA PRO A 162 -7.35 -15.97 -8.57
C PRO A 162 -7.81 -16.65 -7.27
N LEU A 163 -7.15 -16.36 -6.13
CA LEU A 163 -7.54 -16.90 -4.84
C LEU A 163 -8.93 -16.42 -4.43
N SER A 164 -9.20 -15.11 -4.50
CA SER A 164 -10.51 -14.55 -4.20
C SER A 164 -11.60 -15.11 -5.12
N ALA A 165 -11.31 -15.29 -6.42
CA ALA A 165 -12.22 -15.92 -7.35
C ALA A 165 -12.49 -17.40 -7.00
N ALA A 166 -11.46 -18.15 -6.58
CA ALA A 166 -11.59 -19.53 -6.14
C ALA A 166 -12.44 -19.65 -4.87
N LEU A 167 -12.22 -18.77 -3.89
CA LEU A 167 -12.98 -18.75 -2.64
C LEU A 167 -14.46 -18.42 -2.88
N MET A 168 -14.78 -17.56 -3.83
CA MET A 168 -16.16 -17.26 -4.19
C MET A 168 -16.90 -18.44 -4.85
N ASN A 169 -16.19 -19.48 -5.34
CA ASN A 169 -16.82 -20.71 -5.85
C ASN A 169 -17.36 -21.63 -4.73
N PHE A 170 -17.06 -21.34 -3.44
CA PHE A 170 -17.73 -22.01 -2.30
C PHE A 170 -19.17 -21.53 -2.08
N ASP A 171 -19.78 -20.90 -3.10
CA ASP A 171 -21.15 -20.42 -3.06
C ASP A 171 -22.15 -21.57 -2.75
N GLY A 172 -23.00 -21.36 -1.74
CA GLY A 172 -23.95 -22.36 -1.26
C GLY A 172 -23.41 -23.34 -0.20
N PHE A 173 -22.10 -23.41 0.04
CA PHE A 173 -21.54 -24.27 1.08
C PHE A 173 -21.91 -23.72 2.47
N PHE A 174 -22.49 -24.58 3.35
CA PHE A 174 -23.08 -24.19 4.64
C PHE A 174 -24.16 -23.08 4.54
N ASN A 175 -24.91 -23.01 3.46
CA ASN A 175 -25.88 -21.95 3.18
C ASN A 175 -25.29 -20.52 3.16
N LEU A 176 -23.99 -20.39 2.97
CA LEU A 176 -23.31 -19.11 2.83
C LEU A 176 -23.00 -18.81 1.37
N ARG A 177 -23.12 -17.54 0.98
CA ARG A 177 -22.70 -17.09 -0.34
C ARG A 177 -21.16 -17.07 -0.44
N GLY A 178 -20.61 -17.14 -1.65
CA GLY A 178 -19.17 -17.19 -1.88
C GLY A 178 -18.40 -16.01 -1.27
N TRP A 179 -18.99 -14.82 -1.28
CA TRP A 179 -18.34 -13.63 -0.68
C TRP A 179 -18.21 -13.70 0.86
N HIS A 180 -19.05 -14.45 1.57
CA HIS A 180 -18.87 -14.69 3.01
C HIS A 180 -17.60 -15.53 3.24
N TRP A 181 -17.41 -16.58 2.45
CA TRP A 181 -16.22 -17.43 2.53
C TRP A 181 -14.95 -16.67 2.23
N LEU A 182 -15.01 -15.77 1.24
CA LEU A 182 -13.89 -14.90 0.90
C LEU A 182 -13.40 -14.12 2.14
N PHE A 183 -14.30 -13.40 2.82
CA PHE A 183 -13.93 -12.61 3.99
C PHE A 183 -13.51 -13.46 5.19
N ILE A 184 -14.17 -14.59 5.44
CA ILE A 184 -13.83 -15.48 6.56
C ILE A 184 -12.44 -16.10 6.35
N ILE A 185 -12.18 -16.66 5.16
CA ILE A 185 -10.93 -17.39 4.88
C ILE A 185 -9.73 -16.43 4.76
N GLU A 186 -9.93 -15.19 4.36
CA GLU A 186 -8.85 -14.19 4.31
C GLU A 186 -8.67 -13.46 5.65
N GLY A 187 -9.75 -13.21 6.42
CA GLY A 187 -9.69 -12.49 7.69
C GLY A 187 -9.20 -13.35 8.87
N VAL A 188 -9.68 -14.59 9.01
CA VAL A 188 -9.31 -15.46 10.14
C VAL A 188 -7.80 -15.70 10.24
N PRO A 189 -7.05 -16.00 9.16
CA PRO A 189 -5.60 -16.14 9.23
C PRO A 189 -4.88 -14.88 9.71
N ALA A 190 -5.40 -13.69 9.41
CA ALA A 190 -4.83 -12.44 9.89
C ALA A 190 -4.95 -12.31 11.42
N ALA A 191 -6.10 -12.66 11.99
CA ALA A 191 -6.31 -12.69 13.45
C ALA A 191 -5.42 -13.76 14.12
N MET A 192 -5.34 -14.95 13.54
CA MET A 192 -4.46 -16.03 14.03
C MET A 192 -2.99 -15.60 14.01
N LEU A 193 -2.55 -14.95 12.93
CA LEU A 193 -1.21 -14.42 12.81
C LEU A 193 -0.94 -13.33 13.86
N GLY A 194 -1.93 -12.51 14.18
CA GLY A 194 -1.86 -11.53 15.26
C GLY A 194 -1.63 -12.18 16.64
N ILE A 195 -2.30 -13.29 16.92
CA ILE A 195 -2.08 -14.09 18.12
C ILE A 195 -0.65 -14.69 18.12
N LEU A 196 -0.22 -15.24 16.98
CA LEU A 196 1.12 -15.79 16.82
C LEU A 196 2.21 -14.72 17.05
N VAL A 197 2.02 -13.52 16.52
CA VAL A 197 2.89 -12.35 16.76
C VAL A 197 3.01 -12.06 18.25
N ARG A 198 1.92 -12.15 19.01
CA ARG A 198 1.93 -11.91 20.46
C ARG A 198 2.76 -12.92 21.25
N VAL A 199 2.76 -14.17 20.79
CA VAL A 199 3.44 -15.28 21.46
C VAL A 199 4.92 -15.36 21.05
N VAL A 200 5.22 -15.15 19.76
CA VAL A 200 6.55 -15.40 19.19
C VAL A 200 7.47 -14.19 19.27
N LEU A 201 6.93 -12.97 19.14
CA LEU A 201 7.77 -11.78 19.06
C LEU A 201 8.08 -11.19 20.44
N PRO A 202 9.36 -11.00 20.79
CA PRO A 202 9.76 -10.29 21.98
C PRO A 202 9.48 -8.79 21.84
N SER A 203 9.17 -8.11 22.94
CA SER A 203 8.94 -6.66 22.93
C SER A 203 10.23 -5.88 22.58
N ARG A 204 11.38 -6.44 22.97
CA ARG A 204 12.71 -5.92 22.63
C ARG A 204 13.62 -7.07 22.21
N PRO A 205 14.56 -6.86 21.28
CA PRO A 205 15.51 -7.90 20.88
C PRO A 205 16.32 -8.49 22.05
N ALA A 206 16.62 -7.68 23.07
CA ALA A 206 17.32 -8.11 24.28
C ALA A 206 16.55 -9.18 25.08
N GLU A 207 15.22 -9.24 24.95
CA GLU A 207 14.34 -10.22 25.62
C GLU A 207 14.22 -11.53 24.82
N ALA A 208 14.76 -11.58 23.61
CA ALA A 208 14.67 -12.73 22.72
C ALA A 208 15.43 -13.93 23.32
N ARG A 209 14.70 -14.99 23.70
CA ARG A 209 15.29 -16.21 24.30
C ARG A 209 16.13 -17.02 23.33
N TRP A 210 15.95 -16.80 22.03
CA TRP A 210 16.61 -17.51 20.93
C TRP A 210 17.91 -16.84 20.45
N LEU A 211 18.27 -15.68 20.97
CA LEU A 211 19.58 -15.05 20.78
C LEU A 211 20.51 -15.44 21.95
N SER A 212 21.76 -15.76 21.62
CA SER A 212 22.79 -15.93 22.63
C SER A 212 23.13 -14.59 23.31
N GLN A 213 23.79 -14.64 24.47
CA GLN A 213 24.18 -13.41 25.16
C GLN A 213 25.13 -12.56 24.31
N GLU A 214 26.06 -13.20 23.60
CA GLU A 214 27.00 -12.52 22.69
C GLU A 214 26.27 -11.82 21.51
N GLU A 215 25.24 -12.47 20.94
CA GLU A 215 24.42 -11.90 19.88
C GLU A 215 23.59 -10.70 20.36
N LYS A 216 23.07 -10.77 21.59
CA LYS A 216 22.35 -9.65 22.23
C LYS A 216 23.27 -8.47 22.50
N ASP A 217 24.47 -8.73 22.99
CA ASP A 217 25.45 -7.69 23.31
C ASP A 217 26.00 -7.03 22.04
N TRP A 218 26.22 -7.82 20.97
CA TRP A 218 26.54 -7.28 19.66
C TRP A 218 25.43 -6.36 19.14
N LEU A 219 24.19 -6.84 19.16
CA LEU A 219 23.05 -6.06 18.67
C LEU A 219 22.86 -4.76 19.46
N ARG A 220 23.00 -4.83 20.80
CA ARG A 220 22.89 -3.66 21.68
C ARG A 220 23.96 -2.63 21.35
N LYS A 221 25.22 -3.06 21.14
CA LYS A 221 26.32 -2.18 20.73
C LYS A 221 26.08 -1.54 19.37
N ALA A 222 25.67 -2.32 18.37
CA ALA A 222 25.39 -1.81 17.02
C ALA A 222 24.26 -0.76 17.03
N MET A 223 23.20 -0.99 17.82
CA MET A 223 22.08 -0.04 17.94
C MET A 223 22.45 1.22 18.74
N ALA A 224 23.27 1.09 19.80
CA ALA A 224 23.74 2.23 20.59
C ALA A 224 24.66 3.14 19.78
N GLN A 225 25.56 2.56 18.99
CA GLN A 225 26.45 3.32 18.11
C GLN A 225 25.64 4.14 17.07
N GLU A 226 24.61 3.56 16.49
CA GLU A 226 23.72 4.25 15.56
C GLU A 226 22.99 5.43 16.20
N GLN A 227 22.55 5.30 17.47
CA GLN A 227 21.89 6.39 18.19
C GLN A 227 22.81 7.57 18.46
N CYS A 228 24.11 7.31 18.71
CA CYS A 228 25.11 8.35 18.88
C CYS A 228 25.41 9.10 17.58
N GLU A 229 25.32 8.44 16.44
CA GLU A 229 25.59 9.02 15.11
C GLU A 229 24.39 9.77 14.52
N SER A 230 23.21 9.57 15.07
CA SER A 230 21.98 10.20 14.55
C SER A 230 21.87 11.64 15.05
N PRO A 231 21.84 12.65 14.17
CA PRO A 231 21.66 14.03 14.58
C PRO A 231 20.27 14.18 15.23
N VAL A 232 20.23 14.90 16.36
CA VAL A 232 18.97 15.27 17.01
C VAL A 232 18.17 16.14 16.05
N VAL A 233 17.10 15.59 15.49
CA VAL A 233 16.19 16.33 14.61
C VAL A 233 15.52 17.41 15.46
N ARG A 234 16.01 18.64 15.37
CA ARG A 234 15.32 19.81 15.92
C ARG A 234 13.97 19.93 15.24
N ARG A 235 12.90 19.88 16.02
CA ARG A 235 11.54 20.21 15.57
C ARG A 235 11.47 21.68 15.19
N GLY A 236 11.91 22.01 13.99
CA GLY A 236 11.83 23.37 13.44
C GLY A 236 10.74 23.46 12.38
N GLY A 237 9.75 24.28 12.60
CA GLY A 237 8.65 24.55 11.68
C GLY A 237 7.31 23.97 12.13
N GLY A 238 6.28 24.81 12.22
CA GLY A 238 4.93 24.36 12.57
C GLY A 238 4.41 23.37 11.51
N ILE A 239 3.82 22.27 11.93
CA ILE A 239 3.22 21.24 11.05
C ILE A 239 2.31 21.86 9.99
N LEU A 240 1.57 22.90 10.33
CA LEU A 240 0.68 23.65 9.43
C LEU A 240 1.41 24.32 8.26
N SER A 241 2.62 24.85 8.45
CA SER A 241 3.37 25.50 7.36
C SER A 241 3.84 24.51 6.31
N VAL A 242 4.06 23.24 6.69
CA VAL A 242 4.41 22.17 5.79
C VAL A 242 3.18 21.68 5.02
N LEU A 243 2.02 21.62 5.68
CA LEU A 243 0.76 21.13 5.11
C LEU A 243 0.29 21.95 3.89
N PHE A 244 0.49 23.24 3.90
CA PHE A 244 0.08 24.15 2.80
C PHE A 244 1.24 24.55 1.87
N ASN A 245 2.38 23.86 1.96
CA ASN A 245 3.50 24.14 1.07
C ASN A 245 3.14 23.75 -0.38
N PRO A 246 3.14 24.70 -1.34
CA PRO A 246 2.76 24.42 -2.73
C PRO A 246 3.59 23.29 -3.38
N GLY A 247 4.88 23.18 -3.04
CA GLY A 247 5.76 22.13 -3.54
C GLY A 247 5.32 20.76 -3.08
N VAL A 248 4.89 20.62 -1.81
CA VAL A 248 4.38 19.35 -1.25
C VAL A 248 3.03 18.98 -1.87
N LEU A 249 2.15 19.96 -2.09
CA LEU A 249 0.87 19.73 -2.76
C LEU A 249 1.05 19.27 -4.22
N LEU A 250 2.02 19.85 -4.93
CA LEU A 250 2.35 19.43 -6.30
C LEU A 250 2.92 18.00 -6.33
N LEU A 251 3.82 17.64 -5.41
CA LEU A 251 4.30 16.27 -5.26
C LEU A 251 3.17 15.31 -4.92
N THR A 252 2.25 15.72 -4.05
CA THR A 252 1.05 14.94 -3.72
C THR A 252 0.19 14.68 -4.96
N LEU A 253 -0.03 15.69 -5.80
CA LEU A 253 -0.84 15.55 -7.02
C LEU A 253 -0.20 14.59 -8.02
N ILE A 254 1.13 14.61 -8.18
CA ILE A 254 1.86 13.64 -9.01
C ILE A 254 1.64 12.23 -8.50
N TYR A 255 1.82 12.01 -7.20
CA TYR A 255 1.70 10.68 -6.59
C TYR A 255 0.25 10.17 -6.59
N LEU A 256 -0.71 11.08 -6.39
CA LEU A 256 -2.13 10.79 -6.46
C LEU A 256 -2.54 10.32 -7.87
N GLY A 257 -2.00 10.91 -8.92
CA GLY A 257 -2.25 10.48 -10.30
C GLY A 257 -1.93 9.01 -10.55
N ALA A 258 -0.94 8.46 -9.84
CA ALA A 258 -0.60 7.04 -9.94
C ALA A 258 -1.41 6.15 -8.98
N THR A 259 -1.53 6.57 -7.73
CA THR A 259 -2.12 5.74 -6.67
C THR A 259 -3.63 5.69 -6.73
N ALA A 260 -4.30 6.76 -7.19
CA ALA A 260 -5.74 6.74 -7.46
C ALA A 260 -6.07 5.71 -8.55
N VAL A 261 -5.23 5.58 -9.57
CA VAL A 261 -5.37 4.56 -10.62
C VAL A 261 -5.17 3.16 -10.04
N THR A 262 -4.05 2.91 -9.36
CA THR A 262 -3.75 1.55 -8.87
C THR A 262 -4.75 1.08 -7.82
N ASN A 263 -5.13 1.91 -6.86
CA ASN A 263 -6.09 1.54 -5.81
C ASN A 263 -7.55 1.61 -6.31
N GLY A 264 -7.90 2.63 -7.11
CA GLY A 264 -9.24 2.74 -7.68
C GLY A 264 -9.55 1.56 -8.61
N LEU A 265 -8.64 1.21 -9.52
CA LEU A 265 -8.85 0.06 -10.39
C LEU A 265 -8.81 -1.27 -9.62
N ALA A 266 -7.98 -1.42 -8.58
CA ALA A 266 -7.99 -2.63 -7.77
C ALA A 266 -9.40 -2.95 -7.20
N LEU A 267 -10.20 -1.92 -6.88
CA LEU A 267 -11.56 -2.08 -6.36
C LEU A 267 -12.61 -2.29 -7.47
N TRP A 268 -12.42 -1.68 -8.63
CA TRP A 268 -13.43 -1.67 -9.69
C TRP A 268 -13.14 -2.63 -10.85
N GLN A 269 -11.86 -3.00 -11.05
CA GLN A 269 -11.43 -3.84 -12.18
C GLN A 269 -12.13 -5.21 -12.25
N PRO A 270 -12.35 -5.95 -11.14
CA PRO A 270 -13.09 -7.21 -11.20
C PRO A 270 -14.51 -7.02 -11.76
N GLN A 271 -15.19 -5.91 -11.38
CA GLN A 271 -16.52 -5.58 -11.89
C GLN A 271 -16.47 -5.19 -13.38
N ILE A 272 -15.45 -4.43 -13.81
CA ILE A 272 -15.24 -4.06 -15.22
C ILE A 272 -15.03 -5.33 -16.06
N ILE A 273 -14.15 -6.23 -15.65
CA ILE A 273 -13.87 -7.48 -16.38
C ILE A 273 -15.11 -8.38 -16.40
N LYS A 274 -15.87 -8.45 -15.31
CA LYS A 274 -17.07 -9.26 -15.22
C LYS A 274 -18.20 -8.84 -16.18
N THR A 275 -18.21 -7.58 -16.65
CA THR A 275 -19.21 -7.10 -17.64
C THR A 275 -19.14 -7.86 -18.98
N TYR A 276 -18.02 -8.55 -19.25
CA TYR A 276 -17.84 -9.37 -20.44
C TYR A 276 -18.34 -10.81 -20.31
N ASN A 277 -19.25 -11.10 -19.39
CA ASN A 277 -19.90 -12.41 -19.14
C ASN A 277 -18.91 -13.57 -18.84
N LEU A 278 -17.81 -13.30 -18.20
CA LEU A 278 -16.80 -14.27 -17.79
C LEU A 278 -17.22 -15.02 -16.52
N THR A 279 -16.70 -16.23 -16.34
CA THR A 279 -16.80 -16.96 -15.04
C THR A 279 -16.00 -16.22 -13.97
N LEU A 280 -16.25 -16.53 -12.69
CA LEU A 280 -15.48 -15.94 -11.57
C LEU A 280 -13.99 -16.23 -11.70
N MET A 281 -13.64 -17.48 -12.03
CA MET A 281 -12.24 -17.89 -12.19
C MET A 281 -11.55 -17.18 -13.36
N GLN A 282 -12.22 -17.09 -14.52
CA GLN A 282 -11.69 -16.31 -15.65
C GLN A 282 -11.49 -14.84 -15.29
N THR A 283 -12.45 -14.24 -14.57
CA THR A 283 -12.32 -12.87 -14.08
C THR A 283 -11.12 -12.73 -13.15
N GLY A 284 -10.90 -13.67 -12.23
CA GLY A 284 -9.76 -13.65 -11.32
C GLY A 284 -8.41 -13.78 -12.03
N LEU A 285 -8.30 -14.73 -12.98
CA LEU A 285 -7.07 -14.93 -13.75
C LEU A 285 -6.74 -13.69 -14.62
N LEU A 286 -7.72 -13.17 -15.34
CA LEU A 286 -7.52 -11.98 -16.17
C LEU A 286 -7.24 -10.73 -15.32
N ASN A 287 -7.83 -10.63 -14.14
CA ASN A 287 -7.56 -9.53 -13.22
C ASN A 287 -6.11 -9.55 -12.67
N ALA A 288 -5.48 -10.71 -12.59
CA ALA A 288 -4.09 -10.83 -12.13
C ALA A 288 -3.07 -10.33 -13.18
N VAL A 289 -3.40 -10.41 -14.48
CA VAL A 289 -2.46 -10.10 -15.58
C VAL A 289 -1.91 -8.67 -15.51
N PRO A 290 -2.73 -7.60 -15.36
CA PRO A 290 -2.23 -6.23 -15.25
C PRO A 290 -1.27 -6.05 -14.07
N PHE A 291 -1.54 -6.66 -12.92
CA PHE A 291 -0.69 -6.55 -11.73
C PHE A 291 0.63 -7.32 -11.87
N ALA A 292 0.63 -8.46 -12.57
CA ALA A 292 1.85 -9.20 -12.87
C ALA A 292 2.79 -8.39 -13.79
N LEU A 293 2.23 -7.82 -14.86
CA LEU A 293 2.98 -6.95 -15.76
C LEU A 293 3.48 -5.69 -15.04
N ALA A 294 2.63 -5.09 -14.20
CA ALA A 294 2.98 -3.92 -13.40
C ALA A 294 4.15 -4.19 -12.46
N SER A 295 4.19 -5.35 -11.83
CA SER A 295 5.27 -5.75 -10.92
C SER A 295 6.63 -5.83 -11.63
N LEU A 296 6.64 -6.47 -12.80
CA LEU A 296 7.85 -6.60 -13.63
C LEU A 296 8.30 -5.22 -14.16
N ALA A 297 7.37 -4.46 -14.71
CA ALA A 297 7.67 -3.16 -15.28
C ALA A 297 8.15 -2.15 -14.24
N MET A 298 7.57 -2.15 -13.03
CA MET A 298 7.99 -1.31 -11.92
C MET A 298 9.47 -1.55 -11.57
N PHE A 299 9.90 -2.82 -11.53
CA PHE A 299 11.28 -3.18 -11.25
C PHE A 299 12.23 -2.74 -12.36
N LEU A 300 11.90 -3.05 -13.61
CA LEU A 300 12.73 -2.72 -14.77
C LEU A 300 12.86 -1.21 -14.98
N TRP A 301 11.74 -0.49 -14.84
CA TRP A 301 11.69 0.97 -15.00
C TRP A 301 12.44 1.70 -13.89
N GLY A 302 12.30 1.25 -12.64
CA GLY A 302 13.05 1.77 -11.51
C GLY A 302 14.56 1.61 -11.72
N LYS A 303 15.01 0.40 -12.11
CA LYS A 303 16.41 0.13 -12.45
C LYS A 303 16.94 1.02 -13.58
N HIS A 304 16.12 1.26 -14.62
CA HIS A 304 16.49 2.14 -15.71
C HIS A 304 16.61 3.60 -15.26
N SER A 305 15.65 4.09 -14.46
CA SER A 305 15.70 5.43 -13.86
C SER A 305 16.95 5.62 -12.96
N ASP A 306 17.33 4.59 -12.18
CA ASP A 306 18.54 4.63 -11.35
C ASP A 306 19.80 4.70 -12.20
N LYS A 307 19.85 3.96 -13.30
CA LYS A 307 21.01 3.93 -14.21
C LYS A 307 21.19 5.26 -14.96
N THR A 308 20.11 5.91 -15.35
CA THR A 308 20.15 7.17 -16.11
C THR A 308 20.24 8.41 -15.22
N GLY A 309 19.89 8.29 -13.94
CA GLY A 309 19.78 9.43 -13.02
C GLY A 309 18.64 10.40 -13.35
N GLU A 310 17.87 10.12 -14.41
CA GLU A 310 16.76 10.96 -14.85
C GLU A 310 15.49 10.52 -14.13
N ARG A 311 14.87 11.40 -13.33
CA ARG A 311 13.69 11.11 -12.50
C ARG A 311 12.42 11.69 -13.08
N ARG A 312 12.51 12.86 -13.71
CA ARG A 312 11.36 13.63 -14.18
C ARG A 312 10.61 12.93 -15.31
N LEU A 313 11.31 12.56 -16.39
CA LEU A 313 10.69 11.87 -17.52
C LEU A 313 10.24 10.46 -17.13
N HIS A 314 11.02 9.79 -16.23
CA HIS A 314 10.61 8.49 -15.69
C HIS A 314 9.37 8.56 -14.80
N THR A 315 8.97 9.73 -14.34
CA THR A 315 7.71 9.97 -13.63
C THR A 315 6.61 10.45 -14.60
N ALA A 316 6.93 11.38 -15.49
CA ALA A 316 5.93 12.00 -16.38
C ALA A 316 5.44 11.08 -17.51
N LEU A 317 6.36 10.34 -18.17
CA LEU A 317 5.98 9.45 -19.29
C LEU A 317 5.02 8.34 -18.88
N PRO A 318 5.23 7.61 -17.76
CA PRO A 318 4.22 6.65 -17.32
C PRO A 318 2.89 7.29 -16.96
N LEU A 319 2.85 8.50 -16.36
CA LEU A 319 1.57 9.20 -16.12
C LEU A 319 0.86 9.53 -17.42
N LEU A 320 1.59 9.94 -18.45
CA LEU A 320 1.02 10.18 -19.78
C LEU A 320 0.44 8.89 -20.37
N LEU A 321 1.19 7.78 -20.31
CA LEU A 321 0.72 6.47 -20.77
C LEU A 321 -0.50 5.98 -19.98
N GLY A 322 -0.55 6.22 -18.68
CA GLY A 322 -1.70 5.91 -17.84
C GLY A 322 -2.94 6.74 -18.20
N ALA A 323 -2.75 8.04 -18.43
CA ALA A 323 -3.83 8.92 -18.87
C ALA A 323 -4.35 8.54 -20.26
N THR A 324 -3.48 8.22 -21.22
CA THR A 324 -3.89 7.75 -22.56
C THR A 324 -4.61 6.40 -22.47
N GLY A 325 -4.18 5.48 -21.61
CA GLY A 325 -4.89 4.24 -21.34
C GLY A 325 -6.29 4.47 -20.78
N LEU A 326 -6.43 5.35 -19.76
CA LEU A 326 -7.74 5.70 -19.20
C LEU A 326 -8.65 6.37 -20.25
N ALA A 327 -8.12 7.25 -21.09
CA ALA A 327 -8.88 7.86 -22.17
C ALA A 327 -9.32 6.81 -23.20
N ALA A 328 -8.43 5.90 -23.59
CA ALA A 328 -8.74 4.82 -24.51
C ALA A 328 -9.82 3.86 -23.96
N SER A 329 -9.86 3.64 -22.64
CA SER A 329 -10.88 2.79 -22.00
C SER A 329 -12.31 3.25 -22.25
N MET A 330 -12.51 4.54 -22.56
CA MET A 330 -13.83 5.11 -22.83
C MET A 330 -14.37 4.72 -24.21
N TYR A 331 -13.51 4.26 -25.12
CA TYR A 331 -13.88 3.91 -26.49
C TYR A 331 -13.83 2.40 -26.77
N VAL A 332 -13.44 1.62 -25.76
CA VAL A 332 -13.29 0.16 -25.90
C VAL A 332 -14.51 -0.57 -25.38
N SER A 333 -15.10 -1.42 -26.22
CA SER A 333 -16.30 -2.22 -25.91
C SER A 333 -16.06 -3.73 -25.84
N SER A 334 -14.86 -4.22 -26.21
CA SER A 334 -14.53 -5.64 -26.25
C SER A 334 -13.48 -6.02 -25.21
N LEU A 335 -13.47 -7.30 -24.78
CA LEU A 335 -12.66 -7.79 -23.68
C LEU A 335 -11.15 -7.60 -23.89
N TRP A 336 -10.61 -8.05 -25.02
CA TRP A 336 -9.15 -8.07 -25.22
C TRP A 336 -8.53 -6.67 -25.30
N PRO A 337 -9.09 -5.73 -26.07
CA PRO A 337 -8.64 -4.35 -26.03
C PRO A 337 -8.81 -3.71 -24.65
N MET A 338 -9.91 -3.99 -23.91
CA MET A 338 -10.07 -3.50 -22.54
C MET A 338 -8.99 -4.05 -21.61
N LEU A 339 -8.68 -5.35 -21.70
CA LEU A 339 -7.61 -5.96 -20.90
C LEU A 339 -6.26 -5.31 -21.24
N PHE A 340 -5.96 -5.06 -22.52
CA PHE A 340 -4.74 -4.38 -22.92
C PHE A 340 -4.66 -2.97 -22.32
N VAL A 341 -5.75 -2.20 -22.37
CA VAL A 341 -5.83 -0.87 -21.79
C VAL A 341 -5.65 -0.91 -20.26
N LEU A 342 -6.26 -1.88 -19.57
CA LEU A 342 -6.08 -2.06 -18.12
C LEU A 342 -4.61 -2.43 -17.79
N CYS A 343 -4.00 -3.30 -18.59
CA CYS A 343 -2.58 -3.63 -18.46
C CYS A 343 -1.70 -2.38 -18.64
N LEU A 344 -1.94 -1.58 -19.67
CA LEU A 344 -1.20 -0.35 -19.92
C LEU A 344 -1.36 0.63 -18.76
N THR A 345 -2.58 0.83 -18.28
CA THR A 345 -2.91 1.80 -17.25
C THR A 345 -2.32 1.44 -15.88
N ILE A 346 -2.50 0.19 -15.42
CA ILE A 346 -1.99 -0.26 -14.12
C ILE A 346 -0.47 -0.36 -14.13
N THR A 347 0.10 -0.87 -15.23
CA THR A 347 1.55 -0.98 -15.39
C THR A 347 2.20 0.40 -15.32
N SER A 348 1.71 1.35 -16.10
CA SER A 348 2.25 2.72 -16.13
C SER A 348 2.11 3.41 -14.77
N ALA A 349 0.96 3.31 -14.11
CA ALA A 349 0.77 3.87 -12.77
C ALA A 349 1.71 3.25 -11.71
N SER A 350 2.10 1.98 -11.88
CA SER A 350 3.02 1.29 -10.96
C SER A 350 4.48 1.67 -11.19
N MET A 351 4.88 1.92 -12.44
CA MET A 351 6.25 2.30 -12.84
C MET A 351 6.74 3.58 -12.15
N ILE A 352 5.83 4.47 -11.78
CA ILE A 352 6.15 5.79 -11.20
C ILE A 352 6.72 5.67 -9.78
N LYS A 353 6.35 4.64 -9.02
CA LYS A 353 6.58 4.58 -7.56
C LYS A 353 8.05 4.77 -7.17
N GLY A 354 8.98 4.12 -7.87
CA GLY A 354 10.41 4.27 -7.62
C GLY A 354 10.94 5.66 -8.00
N PRO A 355 10.84 6.07 -9.28
CA PRO A 355 11.31 7.38 -9.74
C PRO A 355 10.72 8.56 -8.98
N PHE A 356 9.41 8.49 -8.64
CA PHE A 356 8.75 9.54 -7.86
C PHE A 356 9.37 9.74 -6.48
N TRP A 357 9.55 8.65 -5.71
CA TRP A 357 10.13 8.77 -4.37
C TRP A 357 11.59 9.21 -4.41
N ALA A 358 12.35 8.76 -5.42
CA ALA A 358 13.71 9.24 -5.64
C ALA A 358 13.71 10.76 -5.92
N MET A 359 12.86 11.23 -6.84
CA MET A 359 12.69 12.66 -7.14
C MET A 359 12.22 13.46 -5.92
N ALA A 360 11.26 12.94 -5.17
CA ALA A 360 10.72 13.62 -3.99
C ALA A 360 11.79 13.81 -2.90
N THR A 361 12.63 12.79 -2.66
CA THR A 361 13.71 12.87 -1.67
C THR A 361 14.85 13.81 -2.08
N GLU A 362 15.03 14.06 -3.38
CA GLU A 362 15.96 15.08 -3.88
C GLU A 362 15.46 16.52 -3.67
N ILE A 363 14.13 16.70 -3.68
CA ILE A 363 13.48 18.03 -3.55
C ILE A 363 13.22 18.38 -2.09
N ILE A 364 12.88 17.39 -1.27
CA ILE A 364 12.47 17.58 0.13
C ILE A 364 13.71 17.67 1.03
N PRO A 365 13.88 18.73 1.84
CA PRO A 365 14.96 18.79 2.82
C PRO A 365 14.88 17.62 3.82
N ALA A 366 16.04 17.04 4.15
CA ALA A 366 16.14 15.89 5.06
C ALA A 366 15.43 16.11 6.40
N GLU A 367 15.47 17.35 6.93
CA GLU A 367 14.86 17.74 8.21
C GLU A 367 13.33 17.63 8.22
N SER A 368 12.66 17.89 7.08
CA SER A 368 11.20 17.85 6.93
C SER A 368 10.69 16.57 6.24
N SER A 369 11.59 15.71 5.79
CA SER A 369 11.26 14.55 4.95
C SER A 369 10.19 13.64 5.56
N ALA A 370 10.28 13.30 6.85
CA ALA A 370 9.31 12.43 7.51
C ALA A 370 7.90 13.04 7.54
N VAL A 371 7.79 14.36 7.80
CA VAL A 371 6.50 15.07 7.85
C VAL A 371 5.90 15.15 6.46
N VAL A 372 6.70 15.51 5.45
CA VAL A 372 6.26 15.65 4.06
C VAL A 372 5.82 14.30 3.48
N ILE A 373 6.58 13.21 3.71
CA ILE A 373 6.20 11.87 3.28
C ILE A 373 4.89 11.44 3.94
N GLY A 374 4.73 11.69 5.24
CA GLY A 374 3.48 11.44 5.96
C GLY A 374 2.30 12.20 5.37
N GLN A 375 2.49 13.47 5.04
CA GLN A 375 1.48 14.32 4.42
C GLN A 375 1.09 13.85 3.01
N ILE A 376 2.08 13.55 2.15
CA ILE A 376 1.83 13.01 0.81
C ILE A 376 0.99 11.74 0.92
N ASN A 377 1.32 10.82 1.82
CA ASN A 377 0.55 9.59 2.01
C ASN A 377 -0.87 9.85 2.53
N ALA A 378 -1.05 10.78 3.48
CA ALA A 378 -2.35 11.12 4.03
C ALA A 378 -3.29 11.73 2.97
N LEU A 379 -2.83 12.77 2.28
CA LEU A 379 -3.60 13.41 1.20
C LEU A 379 -3.87 12.46 0.04
N ASN A 380 -2.93 11.56 -0.23
CA ASN A 380 -3.09 10.53 -1.24
C ASN A 380 -4.23 9.56 -0.91
N ASN A 381 -4.30 9.06 0.32
CA ASN A 381 -5.42 8.21 0.76
C ASN A 381 -6.77 8.93 0.68
N LEU A 382 -6.81 10.22 1.05
CA LEU A 382 -8.00 11.04 0.89
C LEU A 382 -8.41 11.18 -0.59
N GLY A 383 -7.45 11.38 -1.48
CA GLY A 383 -7.71 11.43 -2.93
C GLY A 383 -8.19 10.10 -3.50
N VAL A 384 -7.66 8.96 -3.01
CA VAL A 384 -8.14 7.61 -3.37
C VAL A 384 -9.59 7.41 -2.91
N PHE A 385 -9.93 7.86 -1.68
CA PHE A 385 -11.31 7.85 -1.18
C PHE A 385 -12.25 8.60 -2.14
N VAL A 386 -11.94 9.85 -2.43
CA VAL A 386 -12.76 10.70 -3.31
C VAL A 386 -12.87 10.09 -4.71
N GLY A 387 -11.75 9.64 -5.28
CA GLY A 387 -11.72 9.01 -6.60
C GLY A 387 -12.59 7.75 -6.70
N THR A 388 -12.50 6.87 -5.69
CA THR A 388 -13.29 5.64 -5.63
C THR A 388 -14.78 5.93 -5.50
N TRP A 389 -15.16 6.90 -4.68
CA TRP A 389 -16.55 7.33 -4.52
C TRP A 389 -17.10 7.99 -5.81
N LEU A 390 -16.34 8.86 -6.45
CA LEU A 390 -16.73 9.49 -7.72
C LEU A 390 -16.96 8.46 -8.83
N ILE A 391 -16.12 7.43 -8.94
CA ILE A 391 -16.35 6.31 -9.88
C ILE A 391 -17.72 5.69 -9.61
N GLY A 392 -18.04 5.41 -8.34
CA GLY A 392 -19.31 4.84 -7.94
C GLY A 392 -20.49 5.74 -8.28
N LEU A 393 -20.42 7.06 -8.02
CA LEU A 393 -21.44 8.04 -8.35
C LEU A 393 -21.72 8.11 -9.85
N ILE A 394 -20.67 8.23 -10.66
CA ILE A 394 -20.81 8.33 -12.12
C ILE A 394 -21.36 7.02 -12.69
N ARG A 395 -20.87 5.87 -12.22
CA ARG A 395 -21.42 4.59 -12.65
C ARG A 395 -22.90 4.44 -12.27
N ASN A 396 -23.28 4.89 -11.07
CA ASN A 396 -24.67 4.82 -10.62
C ASN A 396 -25.62 5.69 -11.47
N SER A 397 -25.15 6.87 -11.90
CA SER A 397 -25.94 7.79 -12.72
C SER A 397 -25.98 7.40 -14.20
N THR A 398 -24.88 6.83 -14.74
CA THR A 398 -24.74 6.52 -16.17
C THR A 398 -25.05 5.06 -16.50
N GLY A 399 -25.06 4.17 -15.53
CA GLY A 399 -25.17 2.71 -15.71
C GLY A 399 -23.95 2.06 -16.37
N SER A 400 -22.91 2.84 -16.73
CA SER A 400 -21.76 2.39 -17.50
C SER A 400 -20.42 2.74 -16.84
N PHE A 401 -19.37 1.92 -17.08
CA PHE A 401 -18.01 2.27 -16.71
C PHE A 401 -17.34 3.25 -17.68
N THR A 402 -17.92 3.52 -18.85
CA THR A 402 -17.31 4.35 -19.89
C THR A 402 -16.82 5.69 -19.37
N TYR A 403 -17.68 6.42 -18.64
CA TYR A 403 -17.30 7.72 -18.08
C TYR A 403 -16.92 7.64 -16.59
N ALA A 404 -17.12 6.49 -15.94
CA ALA A 404 -16.85 6.34 -14.52
C ALA A 404 -15.36 6.49 -14.18
N LEU A 405 -14.46 6.20 -15.13
CA LEU A 405 -13.01 6.36 -14.97
C LEU A 405 -12.49 7.79 -15.25
N ALA A 406 -13.36 8.72 -15.68
CA ALA A 406 -12.97 10.10 -15.98
C ALA A 406 -12.29 10.85 -14.81
N PRO A 407 -12.69 10.69 -13.53
CA PRO A 407 -11.97 11.30 -12.42
C PRO A 407 -10.52 10.83 -12.31
N LEU A 408 -10.26 9.53 -12.59
CA LEU A 408 -8.90 9.00 -12.60
C LEU A 408 -8.08 9.58 -13.75
N LEU A 409 -8.68 9.71 -14.94
CA LEU A 409 -8.05 10.35 -16.10
C LEU A 409 -7.64 11.79 -15.75
N LEU A 410 -8.55 12.56 -15.18
CA LEU A 410 -8.30 13.96 -14.84
C LEU A 410 -7.12 14.10 -13.86
N VAL A 411 -7.13 13.36 -12.76
CA VAL A 411 -6.08 13.46 -11.74
C VAL A 411 -4.73 12.95 -12.28
N THR A 412 -4.73 11.92 -13.13
CA THR A 412 -3.51 11.38 -13.74
C THR A 412 -2.92 12.37 -14.76
N ALA A 413 -3.75 13.02 -15.57
CA ALA A 413 -3.33 14.06 -16.51
C ALA A 413 -2.78 15.30 -15.77
N CYS A 414 -3.45 15.76 -14.72
CA CYS A 414 -2.95 16.84 -13.88
C CYS A 414 -1.60 16.47 -13.22
N GLY A 415 -1.45 15.23 -12.72
CA GLY A 415 -0.21 14.72 -12.18
C GLY A 415 0.93 14.70 -13.22
N CYS A 416 0.63 14.31 -14.46
CA CYS A 416 1.57 14.34 -15.58
C CYS A 416 2.06 15.75 -15.87
N LEU A 417 1.13 16.69 -16.05
CA LEU A 417 1.46 18.11 -16.29
C LEU A 417 2.32 18.67 -15.16
N THR A 418 1.97 18.37 -13.92
CA THR A 418 2.71 18.80 -12.73
C THR A 418 4.13 18.22 -12.73
N ALA A 419 4.32 16.95 -13.06
CA ALA A 419 5.63 16.32 -13.14
C ALA A 419 6.51 16.97 -14.23
N LEU A 420 5.92 17.36 -15.33
CA LEU A 420 6.60 18.09 -16.42
C LEU A 420 7.00 19.53 -16.03
N LEU A 421 6.29 20.17 -15.12
CA LEU A 421 6.54 21.54 -14.70
C LEU A 421 7.58 21.62 -13.56
N ILE A 422 7.48 20.76 -12.57
CA ILE A 422 8.39 20.77 -11.38
C ILE A 422 9.85 20.60 -11.80
N GLY A 423 10.16 19.73 -12.73
CA GLY A 423 11.54 19.45 -13.14
C GLY A 423 12.25 20.57 -13.91
N ARG A 424 11.58 21.67 -14.28
CA ARG A 424 12.20 22.83 -14.92
C ARG A 424 12.89 23.79 -13.93
N ARG A 425 12.55 23.72 -12.63
CA ARG A 425 13.17 24.54 -11.58
C ARG A 425 14.31 23.77 -10.95
N ARG A 426 15.48 23.69 -11.60
CA ARG A 426 16.73 23.36 -10.91
C ARG A 426 17.05 24.52 -9.96
N PRO A 427 17.31 24.28 -8.65
CA PRO A 427 17.99 25.29 -7.85
C PRO A 427 19.34 25.59 -8.50
N PRO A 428 19.82 26.83 -8.50
CA PRO A 428 21.13 27.16 -9.03
C PRO A 428 22.17 26.34 -8.25
N VAL A 429 22.96 25.55 -8.97
CA VAL A 429 24.17 24.93 -8.45
C VAL A 429 24.99 26.07 -7.86
N GLN A 430 25.10 26.15 -6.55
CA GLN A 430 26.11 26.98 -5.92
C GLN A 430 27.47 26.41 -6.33
N SER A 431 28.03 26.96 -7.38
CA SER A 431 29.42 26.79 -7.72
C SER A 431 30.23 27.32 -6.53
N GLY A 432 30.67 26.42 -5.67
CA GLY A 432 31.64 26.74 -4.64
C GLY A 432 32.86 27.34 -5.32
N LYS A 433 33.00 28.65 -5.21
CA LYS A 433 34.28 29.31 -5.42
C LYS A 433 35.18 28.84 -4.28
N SER A 434 36.08 27.92 -4.61
CA SER A 434 37.32 27.74 -3.89
C SER A 434 38.09 29.04 -3.99
N ALA A 435 38.33 29.68 -2.87
CA ALA A 435 39.46 30.60 -2.65
C ALA A 435 40.18 30.16 -1.39
#